data_90ec914ec9f84e3c0b88a38c5b04eb32
#
_entry.id   90ec914ec9f84e3c0b88a38c5b04eb32
#
_cell.length_a   1.000
_cell.length_b   1.000
_cell.length_c   1.000
_cell.angle_alpha   90.00
_cell.angle_beta   90.00
_cell.angle_gamma   90.00
#
_symmetry.space_group_name_H-M   'P 1'
#
loop_
_entity.id
_entity.type
_entity.pdbx_description
1 polymer ?
#
loop_
_entity_poly.entity_id
_entity_poly.type
_entity_poly.pdbx_seq_one_letter_code
_entity_poly.pdbx_strand_id
1 'polypeptide(L)'
;MNKSILIVDDDIDTLQLVGTMLEQKGYEIIAANNGEKALQITENKIPDLIILDIMMPGIDGYEVTRRLRAIEETSIVPIILFSAKSQADDKVIGYEAGADDYLTKPTHPTELVSRVEAALEKSENNNLELIETEKNVKQGKLIGIVSTKGGLGSTTLAINLSVAIRKTFEKSVSLTEFRPGSGSLGLFLGHQEGSSLRDLLDTPFEEINNDGVKE
;
A
#
# COMPACT_ATOMS: atom_id res chain seq x y z
N MET A 1 7.92 -14.64 17.60
CA MET A 1 9.27 -14.12 17.28
C MET A 1 9.25 -12.62 17.58
N ASN A 2 10.34 -12.06 18.12
CA ASN A 2 10.41 -10.61 18.30
C ASN A 2 10.52 -9.94 16.92
N LYS A 3 9.78 -8.86 16.70
CA LYS A 3 9.90 -8.06 15.48
C LYS A 3 11.24 -7.36 15.43
N SER A 4 11.87 -7.34 14.25
CA SER A 4 13.17 -6.71 14.01
C SER A 4 13.00 -5.34 13.37
N ILE A 5 13.66 -4.32 13.93
CA ILE A 5 13.60 -2.95 13.41
C ILE A 5 15.01 -2.50 13.02
N LEU A 6 15.16 -2.07 11.77
CA LEU A 6 16.39 -1.44 11.30
C LEU A 6 16.29 0.07 11.55
N ILE A 7 17.26 0.62 12.30
CA ILE A 7 17.40 2.05 12.55
C ILE A 7 18.62 2.54 11.77
N VAL A 8 18.43 3.57 10.96
CA VAL A 8 19.46 4.14 10.08
C VAL A 8 19.61 5.63 10.36
N ASP A 9 20.76 6.01 10.89
CA ASP A 9 21.07 7.40 11.28
C ASP A 9 22.59 7.57 11.36
N ASP A 10 23.15 8.67 10.90
CA ASP A 10 24.57 8.93 11.02
C ASP A 10 24.97 9.42 12.42
N ASP A 11 23.99 9.90 13.20
CA ASP A 11 24.16 10.26 14.61
C ASP A 11 24.04 9.04 15.53
N ILE A 12 25.18 8.66 16.15
CA ILE A 12 25.27 7.51 17.05
C ILE A 12 24.39 7.70 18.29
N ASP A 13 24.24 8.92 18.79
CA ASP A 13 23.43 9.19 19.97
C ASP A 13 21.95 8.96 19.68
N THR A 14 21.50 9.34 18.49
CA THR A 14 20.14 9.03 17.99
C THR A 14 19.93 7.51 17.86
N LEU A 15 20.89 6.78 17.27
CA LEU A 15 20.82 5.32 17.16
C LEU A 15 20.68 4.65 18.53
N GLN A 16 21.48 5.08 19.52
CA GLN A 16 21.44 4.52 20.87
C GLN A 16 20.12 4.85 21.59
N LEU A 17 19.68 6.11 21.51
CA LEU A 17 18.45 6.55 22.15
C LEU A 17 17.22 5.81 21.60
N VAL A 18 17.05 5.84 20.29
CA VAL A 18 15.90 5.19 19.61
C VAL A 18 15.98 3.68 19.78
N GLY A 19 17.18 3.09 19.65
CA GLY A 19 17.40 1.66 19.86
C GLY A 19 17.00 1.21 21.26
N THR A 20 17.51 1.87 22.30
CA THR A 20 17.18 1.53 23.69
C THR A 20 15.68 1.64 23.97
N MET A 21 15.02 2.67 23.43
CA MET A 21 13.57 2.85 23.61
C MET A 21 12.77 1.71 23.01
N LEU A 22 13.13 1.26 21.82
CA LEU A 22 12.42 0.18 21.12
C LEU A 22 12.80 -1.20 21.69
N GLU A 23 14.03 -1.42 22.13
CA GLU A 23 14.44 -2.63 22.85
C GLU A 23 13.63 -2.83 24.14
N GLN A 24 13.36 -1.76 24.89
CA GLN A 24 12.50 -1.80 26.08
C GLN A 24 11.05 -2.22 25.77
N LYS A 25 10.62 -2.08 24.52
CA LYS A 25 9.33 -2.56 24.02
C LYS A 25 9.37 -3.99 23.49
N GLY A 26 10.54 -4.63 23.52
CA GLY A 26 10.73 -6.02 23.11
C GLY A 26 11.06 -6.21 21.63
N TYR A 27 11.42 -5.15 20.90
CA TYR A 27 11.88 -5.24 19.52
C TYR A 27 13.36 -5.66 19.45
N GLU A 28 13.72 -6.41 18.40
CA GLU A 28 15.12 -6.67 18.05
C GLU A 28 15.64 -5.49 17.21
N ILE A 29 16.72 -4.86 17.64
CA ILE A 29 17.25 -3.67 16.97
C ILE A 29 18.46 -4.02 16.12
N ILE A 30 18.45 -3.54 14.88
CA ILE A 30 19.56 -3.57 13.94
C ILE A 30 19.92 -2.11 13.64
N ALA A 31 21.21 -1.75 13.73
CA ALA A 31 21.65 -0.37 13.55
C ALA A 31 22.56 -0.23 12.34
N ALA A 32 22.33 0.79 11.53
CA ALA A 32 23.18 1.22 10.44
C ALA A 32 23.48 2.72 10.58
N ASN A 33 24.75 3.11 10.37
CA ASN A 33 25.18 4.49 10.50
C ASN A 33 25.29 5.24 9.15
N ASN A 34 24.79 4.67 8.09
CA ASN A 34 24.66 5.28 6.76
C ASN A 34 23.74 4.45 5.86
N GLY A 35 23.36 5.02 4.72
CA GLY A 35 22.43 4.39 3.78
C GLY A 35 23.00 3.17 3.07
N GLU A 36 24.29 3.15 2.70
CA GLU A 36 24.92 1.99 2.06
C GLU A 36 24.89 0.76 2.97
N LYS A 37 25.20 0.96 4.25
CA LYS A 37 25.16 -0.12 5.25
C LYS A 37 23.73 -0.61 5.47
N ALA A 38 22.75 0.28 5.44
CA ALA A 38 21.34 -0.11 5.54
C ALA A 38 20.95 -1.04 4.38
N LEU A 39 21.30 -0.71 3.14
CA LEU A 39 21.04 -1.55 1.98
C LEU A 39 21.74 -2.90 2.07
N GLN A 40 23.02 -2.94 2.46
CA GLN A 40 23.75 -4.20 2.68
C GLN A 40 23.11 -5.10 3.75
N ILE A 41 22.59 -4.50 4.83
CA ILE A 41 21.89 -5.25 5.87
C ILE A 41 20.61 -5.87 5.31
N THR A 42 19.82 -5.11 4.56
CA THR A 42 18.55 -5.60 4.01
C THR A 42 18.72 -6.68 2.95
N GLU A 43 19.85 -6.75 2.26
CA GLU A 43 20.20 -7.86 1.36
C GLU A 43 20.38 -9.20 2.11
N ASN A 44 20.81 -9.17 3.37
CA ASN A 44 21.09 -10.36 4.17
C ASN A 44 19.97 -10.72 5.14
N LYS A 45 19.29 -9.72 5.70
CA LYS A 45 18.21 -9.86 6.66
C LYS A 45 17.17 -8.77 6.45
N ILE A 46 15.98 -9.15 6.05
CA ILE A 46 14.87 -8.23 5.86
C ILE A 46 14.27 -7.89 7.23
N PRO A 47 14.26 -6.61 7.65
CA PRO A 47 13.63 -6.21 8.91
C PRO A 47 12.09 -6.12 8.74
N ASP A 48 11.38 -6.16 9.87
CA ASP A 48 9.93 -5.95 9.91
C ASP A 48 9.53 -4.47 9.75
N LEU A 49 10.45 -3.54 10.06
CA LEU A 49 10.26 -2.08 9.91
C LEU A 49 11.62 -1.38 9.78
N ILE A 50 11.65 -0.27 9.07
CA ILE A 50 12.84 0.59 8.93
C ILE A 50 12.51 1.99 9.44
N ILE A 51 13.35 2.52 10.34
CA ILE A 51 13.39 3.93 10.74
C ILE A 51 14.63 4.53 10.09
N LEU A 52 14.46 5.58 9.29
CA LEU A 52 15.49 6.07 8.38
C LEU A 52 15.63 7.58 8.46
N ASP A 53 16.82 8.06 8.82
CA ASP A 53 17.12 9.49 8.66
C ASP A 53 17.30 9.86 7.18
N ILE A 54 16.97 11.10 6.88
CA ILE A 54 17.09 11.66 5.53
C ILE A 54 18.49 12.26 5.32
N MET A 55 18.99 12.95 6.34
CA MET A 55 20.22 13.76 6.21
C MET A 55 21.45 12.96 6.63
N MET A 56 21.91 12.07 5.78
CA MET A 56 23.11 11.27 6.00
C MET A 56 24.16 11.54 4.93
N PRO A 57 25.45 11.40 5.25
CA PRO A 57 26.51 11.47 4.27
C PRO A 57 26.44 10.28 3.27
N GLY A 58 26.80 10.54 2.02
CA GLY A 58 26.69 9.55 0.94
C GLY A 58 25.32 9.58 0.29
N ILE A 59 24.58 8.49 0.35
CA ILE A 59 23.19 8.41 -0.14
C ILE A 59 22.24 8.88 0.94
N ASP A 60 21.31 9.76 0.57
CA ASP A 60 20.29 10.27 1.48
C ASP A 60 19.15 9.26 1.73
N GLY A 61 18.31 9.52 2.75
CA GLY A 61 17.21 8.65 3.11
C GLY A 61 16.14 8.51 2.03
N TYR A 62 15.96 9.50 1.19
CA TYR A 62 15.02 9.41 0.06
C TYR A 62 15.52 8.42 -1.00
N GLU A 63 16.80 8.45 -1.30
CA GLU A 63 17.41 7.51 -2.26
C GLU A 63 17.44 6.08 -1.71
N VAL A 64 17.75 5.90 -0.42
CA VAL A 64 17.64 4.59 0.26
C VAL A 64 16.22 4.05 0.14
N THR A 65 15.22 4.88 0.43
CA THR A 65 13.79 4.51 0.32
C THR A 65 13.45 4.05 -1.10
N ARG A 66 13.84 4.81 -2.14
CA ARG A 66 13.57 4.42 -3.54
C ARG A 66 14.21 3.09 -3.91
N ARG A 67 15.45 2.85 -3.48
CA ARG A 67 16.13 1.57 -3.74
C ARG A 67 15.46 0.40 -3.05
N LEU A 68 15.06 0.56 -1.80
CA LEU A 68 14.31 -0.46 -1.06
C LEU A 68 12.96 -0.77 -1.73
N ARG A 69 12.26 0.24 -2.24
CA ARG A 69 10.98 0.06 -2.97
C ARG A 69 11.13 -0.61 -4.33
N ALA A 70 12.32 -0.54 -4.93
CA ALA A 70 12.61 -1.18 -6.21
C ALA A 70 12.93 -2.69 -6.09
N ILE A 71 13.16 -3.20 -4.88
CA ILE A 71 13.48 -4.60 -4.59
C ILE A 71 12.19 -5.27 -4.08
N GLU A 72 11.78 -6.39 -4.67
CA GLU A 72 10.52 -7.06 -4.36
C GLU A 72 10.40 -7.42 -2.88
N GLU A 73 11.46 -8.00 -2.31
CA GLU A 73 11.49 -8.48 -0.92
C GLU A 73 11.39 -7.35 0.12
N THR A 74 11.91 -6.16 -0.20
CA THR A 74 11.88 -5.00 0.71
C THR A 74 10.79 -3.98 0.36
N SER A 75 10.13 -4.13 -0.78
CA SER A 75 9.12 -3.19 -1.27
C SER A 75 7.93 -3.04 -0.33
N ILE A 76 7.59 -4.08 0.43
CA ILE A 76 6.47 -4.13 1.37
C ILE A 76 6.85 -3.79 2.81
N VAL A 77 8.15 -3.67 3.11
CA VAL A 77 8.63 -3.34 4.47
C VAL A 77 8.24 -1.90 4.81
N PRO A 78 7.56 -1.63 5.93
CA PRO A 78 7.20 -0.28 6.32
C PRO A 78 8.45 0.57 6.60
N ILE A 79 8.47 1.78 6.05
CA ILE A 79 9.56 2.76 6.19
C ILE A 79 9.01 4.03 6.82
N ILE A 80 9.54 4.38 8.00
CA ILE A 80 9.29 5.65 8.67
C ILE A 80 10.51 6.55 8.47
N LEU A 81 10.34 7.67 7.78
CA LEU A 81 11.38 8.70 7.71
C LEU A 81 11.40 9.48 9.02
N PHE A 82 12.57 9.61 9.64
CA PHE A 82 12.76 10.28 10.94
C PHE A 82 13.86 11.33 10.82
N SER A 83 13.50 12.58 10.55
CA SER A 83 14.46 13.62 10.17
C SER A 83 14.21 14.97 10.83
N ALA A 84 15.27 15.79 10.95
CA ALA A 84 15.16 17.18 11.36
C ALA A 84 14.49 18.09 10.34
N LYS A 85 14.32 17.66 9.09
CA LYS A 85 13.56 18.38 8.06
C LYS A 85 12.07 18.39 8.45
N SER A 86 11.45 19.58 8.46
CA SER A 86 10.09 19.75 8.96
C SER A 86 9.14 20.45 8.00
N GLN A 87 9.62 20.88 6.83
CA GLN A 87 8.82 21.60 5.85
C GLN A 87 7.81 20.66 5.17
N ALA A 88 6.67 21.20 4.74
CA ALA A 88 5.64 20.42 4.07
C ALA A 88 6.18 19.75 2.80
N ASP A 89 7.01 20.45 2.04
CA ASP A 89 7.62 19.92 0.80
C ASP A 89 8.53 18.73 1.07
N ASP A 90 9.30 18.73 2.19
CA ASP A 90 10.14 17.59 2.58
C ASP A 90 9.31 16.32 2.83
N LYS A 91 8.14 16.48 3.45
CA LYS A 91 7.21 15.36 3.69
C LYS A 91 6.63 14.81 2.39
N VAL A 92 6.24 15.71 1.47
CA VAL A 92 5.75 15.30 0.15
C VAL A 92 6.80 14.47 -0.58
N ILE A 93 8.05 14.95 -0.64
CA ILE A 93 9.18 14.22 -1.25
C ILE A 93 9.37 12.84 -0.57
N GLY A 94 9.22 12.77 0.75
CA GLY A 94 9.32 11.50 1.48
C GLY A 94 8.27 10.49 1.07
N TYR A 95 7.02 10.90 0.97
CA TYR A 95 5.93 10.04 0.51
C TYR A 95 6.07 9.67 -0.98
N GLU A 96 6.50 10.60 -1.83
CA GLU A 96 6.80 10.33 -3.24
C GLU A 96 7.97 9.35 -3.41
N ALA A 97 8.95 9.34 -2.51
CA ALA A 97 10.01 8.35 -2.48
C ALA A 97 9.52 6.95 -2.07
N GLY A 98 8.31 6.85 -1.49
CA GLY A 98 7.69 5.60 -1.08
C GLY A 98 7.71 5.32 0.43
N ALA A 99 7.96 6.32 1.28
CA ALA A 99 7.83 6.17 2.73
C ALA A 99 6.37 5.99 3.16
N ASP A 100 6.14 5.19 4.21
CA ASP A 100 4.81 4.95 4.78
C ASP A 100 4.42 6.02 5.80
N ASP A 101 5.40 6.58 6.50
CA ASP A 101 5.20 7.66 7.48
C ASP A 101 6.42 8.58 7.56
N TYR A 102 6.21 9.76 8.18
CA TYR A 102 7.21 10.80 8.33
C TYR A 102 7.14 11.42 9.73
N LEU A 103 8.22 11.29 10.49
CA LEU A 103 8.39 11.89 11.82
C LEU A 103 9.46 12.96 11.81
N THR A 104 9.20 14.07 12.50
CA THR A 104 10.17 15.17 12.62
C THR A 104 10.93 15.07 13.93
N LYS A 105 12.27 15.16 13.87
CA LYS A 105 13.12 15.28 15.06
C LYS A 105 13.08 16.73 15.63
N PRO A 106 13.03 16.93 16.96
CA PRO A 106 12.82 15.91 17.99
C PRO A 106 11.35 15.52 18.07
N THR A 107 11.07 14.26 18.41
CA THR A 107 9.70 13.79 18.69
C THR A 107 9.61 13.21 20.09
N HIS A 108 8.39 13.15 20.63
CA HIS A 108 8.18 12.55 21.94
C HIS A 108 8.31 11.01 21.84
N PRO A 109 8.98 10.34 22.82
CA PRO A 109 9.15 8.89 22.82
C PRO A 109 7.87 8.10 22.55
N THR A 110 6.76 8.50 23.16
CA THR A 110 5.47 7.84 22.99
C THR A 110 4.92 7.98 21.56
N GLU A 111 5.21 9.09 20.87
CA GLU A 111 4.79 9.29 19.50
C GLU A 111 5.54 8.33 18.55
N LEU A 112 6.88 8.25 18.70
CA LEU A 112 7.68 7.33 17.91
C LEU A 112 7.22 5.88 18.08
N VAL A 113 7.02 5.44 19.34
CA VAL A 113 6.54 4.09 19.62
C VAL A 113 5.17 3.84 19.00
N SER A 114 4.20 4.75 19.16
CA SER A 114 2.86 4.59 18.56
C SER A 114 2.90 4.50 17.05
N ARG A 115 3.79 5.25 16.37
CA ARG A 115 3.94 5.19 14.91
C ARG A 115 4.54 3.87 14.45
N VAL A 116 5.53 3.36 15.19
CA VAL A 116 6.13 2.04 14.94
C VAL A 116 5.09 0.94 15.10
N GLU A 117 4.32 0.95 16.19
CA GLU A 117 3.25 -0.02 16.44
C GLU A 117 2.21 0.01 15.31
N ALA A 118 1.72 1.19 14.96
CA ALA A 118 0.73 1.35 13.89
C ALA A 118 1.25 0.87 12.51
N ALA A 119 2.51 1.15 12.18
CA ALA A 119 3.12 0.72 10.92
C ALA A 119 3.28 -0.81 10.86
N LEU A 120 3.67 -1.45 11.96
CA LEU A 120 3.78 -2.90 12.06
C LEU A 120 2.41 -3.59 11.96
N GLU A 121 1.39 -3.09 12.68
CA GLU A 121 0.02 -3.61 12.60
C GLU A 121 -0.56 -3.52 11.19
N LYS A 122 -0.37 -2.39 10.51
CA LYS A 122 -0.80 -2.20 9.12
C LYS A 122 -0.12 -3.20 8.19
N SER A 123 1.18 -3.42 8.35
CA SER A 123 1.95 -4.38 7.54
C SER A 123 1.46 -5.83 7.77
N GLU A 124 1.16 -6.21 9.01
CA GLU A 124 0.61 -7.52 9.33
C GLU A 124 -0.76 -7.74 8.69
N ASN A 125 -1.66 -6.77 8.80
CA ASN A 125 -2.99 -6.86 8.22
C ASN A 125 -2.93 -6.96 6.68
N ASN A 126 -2.07 -6.18 6.03
CA ASN A 126 -1.86 -6.28 4.59
C ASN A 126 -1.31 -7.67 4.18
N ASN A 127 -0.39 -8.24 4.96
CA ASN A 127 0.15 -9.57 4.72
C ASN A 127 -0.90 -10.67 4.95
N LEU A 128 -1.79 -10.53 5.93
CA LEU A 128 -2.90 -11.45 6.17
C LEU A 128 -3.91 -11.42 5.02
N GLU A 129 -4.26 -10.23 4.53
CA GLU A 129 -5.12 -10.07 3.35
C GLU A 129 -4.49 -10.69 2.09
N LEU A 130 -3.17 -10.56 1.89
CA LEU A 130 -2.46 -11.19 0.78
C LEU A 130 -2.46 -12.73 0.91
N ILE A 131 -2.24 -13.27 2.11
CA ILE A 131 -2.24 -14.73 2.36
C ILE A 131 -3.66 -15.32 2.25
N GLU A 132 -4.69 -14.62 2.69
CA GLU A 132 -6.09 -15.04 2.52
C GLU A 132 -6.53 -14.96 1.05
N THR A 133 -6.05 -13.95 0.31
CA THR A 133 -6.30 -13.83 -1.12
C THR A 133 -5.58 -14.93 -1.92
N GLU A 134 -4.37 -15.32 -1.56
CA GLU A 134 -3.66 -16.42 -2.22
C GLU A 134 -4.33 -17.79 -1.99
N LYS A 135 -5.03 -17.98 -0.88
CA LYS A 135 -5.67 -19.28 -0.55
C LYS A 135 -7.00 -19.52 -1.23
N ASN A 136 -7.73 -18.49 -1.69
CA ASN A 136 -9.11 -18.69 -2.18
C ASN A 136 -9.60 -17.81 -3.34
N VAL A 137 -8.81 -16.92 -3.91
CA VAL A 137 -9.27 -16.10 -5.04
C VAL A 137 -8.45 -16.41 -6.29
N LYS A 138 -9.09 -17.04 -7.29
CA LYS A 138 -8.60 -16.97 -8.67
C LYS A 138 -8.52 -15.49 -9.03
N GLN A 139 -7.32 -14.92 -9.05
CA GLN A 139 -7.10 -13.52 -9.39
C GLN A 139 -7.80 -13.19 -10.72
N GLY A 140 -8.80 -12.32 -10.65
CA GLY A 140 -9.46 -11.76 -11.82
C GLY A 140 -8.55 -10.69 -12.44
N LYS A 141 -8.60 -10.57 -13.77
CA LYS A 141 -7.96 -9.42 -14.44
C LYS A 141 -8.94 -8.26 -14.49
N LEU A 142 -8.53 -7.09 -13.98
CA LEU A 142 -9.29 -5.86 -14.09
C LEU A 142 -8.91 -5.14 -15.41
N ILE A 143 -9.92 -4.79 -16.22
CA ILE A 143 -9.74 -4.02 -17.45
C ILE A 143 -10.55 -2.73 -17.31
N GLY A 144 -9.88 -1.58 -17.25
CA GLY A 144 -10.51 -0.27 -17.22
C GLY A 144 -10.70 0.29 -18.65
N ILE A 145 -11.92 0.73 -18.98
CA ILE A 145 -12.21 1.43 -20.24
C ILE A 145 -12.65 2.85 -19.87
N VAL A 146 -11.82 3.82 -20.24
CA VAL A 146 -12.05 5.23 -19.94
C VAL A 146 -12.23 6.03 -21.22
N SER A 147 -13.22 6.92 -21.26
CA SER A 147 -13.39 7.86 -22.35
C SER A 147 -13.48 9.29 -21.81
N THR A 148 -12.84 10.22 -22.51
CA THR A 148 -12.81 11.64 -22.13
C THR A 148 -14.03 12.41 -22.65
N LYS A 149 -14.83 11.82 -23.53
CA LYS A 149 -16.00 12.44 -24.14
C LYS A 149 -17.12 11.42 -24.36
N GLY A 150 -18.37 11.84 -24.19
CA GLY A 150 -19.53 11.03 -24.49
C GLY A 150 -19.63 10.70 -25.99
N GLY A 151 -20.26 9.57 -26.31
CA GLY A 151 -20.50 9.15 -27.70
C GLY A 151 -19.34 8.46 -28.42
N LEU A 152 -18.21 8.20 -27.72
CA LEU A 152 -17.04 7.51 -28.30
C LEU A 152 -17.18 5.97 -28.33
N GLY A 153 -18.33 5.43 -27.98
CA GLY A 153 -18.59 3.98 -28.07
C GLY A 153 -17.94 3.15 -26.97
N SER A 154 -17.48 3.77 -25.86
CA SER A 154 -16.84 3.06 -24.73
C SER A 154 -17.73 1.99 -24.12
N THR A 155 -19.02 2.26 -23.92
CA THR A 155 -19.99 1.27 -23.42
C THR A 155 -20.18 0.11 -24.41
N THR A 156 -20.30 0.41 -25.72
CA THR A 156 -20.38 -0.61 -26.76
C THR A 156 -19.12 -1.47 -26.81
N LEU A 157 -17.95 -0.85 -26.70
CA LEU A 157 -16.67 -1.56 -26.64
C LEU A 157 -16.59 -2.46 -25.39
N ALA A 158 -16.97 -1.95 -24.23
CA ALA A 158 -16.95 -2.70 -22.97
C ALA A 158 -17.85 -3.94 -23.03
N ILE A 159 -19.09 -3.80 -23.52
CA ILE A 159 -20.03 -4.92 -23.69
C ILE A 159 -19.47 -5.97 -24.67
N ASN A 160 -19.05 -5.55 -25.86
CA ASN A 160 -18.54 -6.49 -26.85
C ASN A 160 -17.25 -7.19 -26.40
N LEU A 161 -16.35 -6.49 -25.71
CA LEU A 161 -15.13 -7.06 -25.13
C LEU A 161 -15.48 -8.11 -24.06
N SER A 162 -16.42 -7.81 -23.18
CA SER A 162 -16.90 -8.74 -22.15
C SER A 162 -17.46 -10.04 -22.76
N VAL A 163 -18.28 -9.91 -23.79
CA VAL A 163 -18.85 -11.06 -24.51
C VAL A 163 -17.75 -11.85 -25.22
N ALA A 164 -16.80 -11.17 -25.86
CA ALA A 164 -15.67 -11.82 -26.53
C ALA A 164 -14.80 -12.61 -25.56
N ILE A 165 -14.44 -12.00 -24.42
CA ILE A 165 -13.65 -12.67 -23.37
C ILE A 165 -14.40 -13.90 -22.84
N ARG A 166 -15.69 -13.77 -22.54
CA ARG A 166 -16.52 -14.87 -22.06
C ARG A 166 -16.53 -16.04 -23.06
N LYS A 167 -16.73 -15.76 -24.35
CA LYS A 167 -16.82 -16.78 -25.39
C LYS A 167 -15.50 -17.41 -25.75
N THR A 168 -14.42 -16.62 -25.78
CA THR A 168 -13.09 -17.11 -26.22
C THR A 168 -12.35 -17.86 -25.12
N PHE A 169 -12.46 -17.42 -23.87
CA PHE A 169 -11.68 -17.96 -22.76
C PHE A 169 -12.51 -18.75 -21.75
N GLU A 170 -13.81 -18.86 -21.94
CA GLU A 170 -14.75 -19.53 -21.01
C GLU A 170 -14.63 -19.05 -19.54
N LYS A 171 -14.26 -17.77 -19.36
CA LYS A 171 -14.09 -17.14 -18.05
C LYS A 171 -15.35 -16.41 -17.62
N SER A 172 -15.58 -16.34 -16.30
CA SER A 172 -16.58 -15.42 -15.74
C SER A 172 -16.14 -13.98 -16.00
N VAL A 173 -17.05 -13.12 -16.40
CA VAL A 173 -16.78 -11.70 -16.64
C VAL A 173 -17.85 -10.89 -15.94
N SER A 174 -17.45 -9.97 -15.08
CA SER A 174 -18.29 -8.94 -14.49
C SER A 174 -18.05 -7.62 -15.21
N LEU A 175 -19.11 -6.92 -15.57
CA LEU A 175 -19.06 -5.63 -16.23
C LEU A 175 -19.73 -4.59 -15.35
N THR A 176 -18.97 -3.57 -14.92
CA THR A 176 -19.46 -2.53 -14.03
C THR A 176 -19.24 -1.15 -14.62
N GLU A 177 -20.22 -0.27 -14.53
CA GLU A 177 -20.14 1.12 -14.98
C GLU A 177 -20.02 2.05 -13.75
N PHE A 178 -18.87 2.75 -13.65
CA PHE A 178 -18.64 3.77 -12.62
C PHE A 178 -18.98 5.17 -13.14
N ARG A 179 -20.28 5.42 -13.39
CA ARG A 179 -20.75 6.73 -13.86
C ARG A 179 -21.86 7.24 -12.93
N PRO A 180 -21.54 8.13 -11.98
CA PRO A 180 -22.54 8.65 -11.07
C PRO A 180 -23.69 9.36 -11.82
N GLY A 181 -24.91 8.95 -11.56
CA GLY A 181 -26.13 9.65 -11.98
C GLY A 181 -26.63 9.42 -13.41
N SER A 182 -25.92 8.70 -14.28
CA SER A 182 -26.35 8.49 -15.67
C SER A 182 -25.77 7.24 -16.32
N GLY A 183 -25.76 6.11 -15.61
CA GLY A 183 -25.36 4.84 -16.16
C GLY A 183 -26.26 4.42 -17.34
N SER A 184 -25.69 3.92 -18.41
CA SER A 184 -26.42 3.49 -19.61
C SER A 184 -26.34 1.98 -19.85
N LEU A 185 -25.50 1.28 -19.06
CA LEU A 185 -25.24 -0.14 -19.27
C LEU A 185 -26.50 -1.00 -19.15
N GLY A 186 -27.30 -0.78 -18.12
CA GLY A 186 -28.58 -1.50 -17.92
C GLY A 186 -29.54 -1.32 -19.10
N LEU A 187 -29.67 -0.10 -19.62
CA LEU A 187 -30.50 0.20 -20.80
C LEU A 187 -30.03 -0.57 -22.04
N PHE A 188 -28.72 -0.63 -22.29
CA PHE A 188 -28.15 -1.36 -23.42
C PHE A 188 -28.30 -2.88 -23.31
N LEU A 189 -28.33 -3.41 -22.08
CA LEU A 189 -28.49 -4.83 -21.80
C LEU A 189 -29.95 -5.25 -21.65
N GLY A 190 -30.89 -4.29 -21.67
CA GLY A 190 -32.34 -4.55 -21.56
C GLY A 190 -32.79 -4.80 -20.10
N HIS A 191 -31.95 -4.50 -19.11
CA HIS A 191 -32.30 -4.54 -17.71
C HIS A 191 -32.99 -3.24 -17.30
N GLN A 192 -34.27 -3.31 -16.96
CA GLN A 192 -35.06 -2.16 -16.50
C GLN A 192 -35.22 -2.09 -14.97
N GLU A 193 -35.02 -3.21 -14.30
CA GLU A 193 -35.09 -3.33 -12.85
C GLU A 193 -33.96 -4.26 -12.37
N GLY A 194 -33.07 -3.81 -11.50
CA GLY A 194 -32.01 -4.59 -10.91
C GLY A 194 -31.29 -3.77 -9.83
N SER A 195 -30.58 -4.44 -8.93
CA SER A 195 -29.80 -3.81 -7.87
C SER A 195 -28.77 -2.87 -8.49
N SER A 196 -28.77 -1.63 -8.07
CA SER A 196 -27.84 -0.64 -8.55
C SER A 196 -26.56 -0.62 -7.70
N LEU A 197 -25.47 -0.10 -8.24
CA LEU A 197 -24.25 0.15 -7.46
C LEU A 197 -24.55 0.98 -6.20
N ARG A 198 -25.61 1.80 -6.22
CA ARG A 198 -26.09 2.58 -5.09
C ARG A 198 -26.61 1.67 -3.97
N ASP A 199 -27.39 0.65 -4.33
CA ASP A 199 -27.95 -0.30 -3.36
C ASP A 199 -26.80 -1.11 -2.69
N LEU A 200 -25.76 -1.41 -3.46
CA LEU A 200 -24.56 -2.07 -2.96
C LEU A 200 -23.75 -1.17 -2.00
N LEU A 201 -23.68 0.14 -2.28
CA LEU A 201 -22.99 1.11 -1.43
C LEU A 201 -23.76 1.41 -0.14
N ASP A 202 -25.07 1.24 -0.15
CA ASP A 202 -25.95 1.40 1.03
C ASP A 202 -26.01 0.10 1.88
N THR A 203 -25.45 -1.02 1.37
CA THR A 203 -25.41 -2.32 2.09
C THR A 203 -24.15 -2.37 2.98
N PRO A 204 -24.26 -2.75 4.27
CA PRO A 204 -23.11 -2.97 5.14
C PRO A 204 -22.15 -4.00 4.53
N PHE A 205 -20.83 -3.75 4.63
CA PHE A 205 -19.81 -4.59 4.00
C PHE A 205 -19.90 -6.07 4.40
N GLU A 206 -20.35 -6.35 5.62
CA GLU A 206 -20.52 -7.70 6.17
C GLU A 206 -21.70 -8.48 5.53
N GLU A 207 -22.63 -7.78 4.88
CA GLU A 207 -23.81 -8.38 4.20
C GLU A 207 -23.59 -8.56 2.70
N ILE A 208 -22.49 -8.01 2.15
CA ILE A 208 -22.15 -8.19 0.74
C ILE A 208 -21.58 -9.60 0.54
N ASN A 209 -22.37 -10.47 -0.03
CA ASN A 209 -21.96 -11.82 -0.36
C ASN A 209 -21.94 -12.04 -1.89
N ASN A 210 -21.34 -13.16 -2.32
CA ASN A 210 -21.20 -13.49 -3.74
C ASN A 210 -22.55 -13.76 -4.46
N ASP A 211 -23.64 -13.92 -3.74
CA ASP A 211 -24.96 -14.20 -4.34
C ASP A 211 -25.71 -12.92 -4.68
N GLY A 212 -25.47 -11.81 -3.98
CA GLY A 212 -26.01 -10.47 -4.30
C GLY A 212 -25.38 -9.78 -5.51
N VAL A 213 -24.32 -10.32 -6.07
CA VAL A 213 -23.60 -9.76 -7.25
C VAL A 213 -23.95 -10.51 -8.55
N LYS A 214 -24.79 -11.54 -8.47
CA LYS A 214 -25.09 -12.43 -9.63
C LYS A 214 -26.37 -12.14 -10.39
N GLU A 215 -27.19 -11.14 -9.97
CA GLU A 215 -28.42 -10.79 -10.65
C GLU A 215 -28.28 -9.52 -11.54
#